data_13ee5f0957cb499b4e8acf5783274e88
#
_entry.id   13ee5f0957cb499b4e8acf5783274e88
#
_cell.length_a   1.000
_cell.length_b   1.000
_cell.length_c   1.000
_cell.angle_alpha   90.00
_cell.angle_beta   90.00
_cell.angle_gamma   90.00
#
_symmetry.space_group_name_H-M   'P 1'
#
loop_
_entity.id
_entity.type
_entity.pdbx_description
1 polymer ?
#
loop_
_entity_poly.entity_id
_entity_poly.type
_entity_poly.pdbx_seq_one_letter_code
_entity_poly.pdbx_strand_id
1 'polypeptide(L)'
;LILVYLSFFGLPKLGLRVPAFAIGVAATAFYTGGYFCEILRAALASLSHGQVQAARSLGLNAFQVQRHVVLPQIFGFLAPATTSLTIMMFKDSSIFSVMSLAEMTYQSNLLTADTFAYVEVLGTTALI
;
A
#
# COMPACT_ATOMS: atom_id res chain seq x y z
N LEU A 1 -7.68 3.64 -7.83
CA LEU A 1 -8.51 4.81 -8.09
C LEU A 1 -9.96 4.43 -8.36
N ILE A 2 -10.23 3.73 -9.46
CA ILE A 2 -11.59 3.34 -9.89
C ILE A 2 -12.32 2.54 -8.80
N LEU A 3 -11.64 1.64 -8.10
CA LEU A 3 -12.20 0.81 -7.02
C LEU A 3 -12.71 1.66 -5.85
N VAL A 4 -11.94 2.67 -5.45
CA VAL A 4 -12.32 3.60 -4.38
C VAL A 4 -13.56 4.41 -4.78
N TYR A 5 -13.56 4.96 -6.00
CA TYR A 5 -14.71 5.70 -6.54
C TYR A 5 -15.96 4.83 -6.65
N LEU A 6 -15.82 3.63 -7.20
CA LEU A 6 -16.93 2.70 -7.37
C LEU A 6 -17.53 2.29 -6.02
N SER A 7 -16.68 2.04 -5.02
CA SER A 7 -17.13 1.71 -3.67
C SER A 7 -17.83 2.89 -3.00
N PHE A 8 -17.26 4.10 -3.10
CA PHE A 8 -17.80 5.27 -2.44
C PHE A 8 -19.15 5.72 -3.01
N PHE A 9 -19.29 5.76 -4.33
CA PHE A 9 -20.52 6.19 -4.98
C PHE A 9 -21.50 5.03 -5.27
N GLY A 10 -21.02 3.79 -5.33
CA GLY A 10 -21.83 2.60 -5.64
C GLY A 10 -22.55 2.02 -4.43
N LEU A 11 -21.88 1.88 -3.29
CA LEU A 11 -22.45 1.28 -2.07
C LEU A 11 -23.72 2.00 -1.56
N PRO A 12 -23.79 3.33 -1.52
CA PRO A 12 -25.01 4.03 -1.12
C PRO A 12 -26.18 3.77 -2.05
N LYS A 13 -25.94 3.57 -3.35
CA LYS A 13 -27.00 3.24 -4.33
C LYS A 13 -27.59 1.84 -4.10
N LEU A 14 -26.84 0.95 -3.45
CA LEU A 14 -27.30 -0.37 -3.03
C LEU A 14 -27.97 -0.36 -1.64
N GLY A 15 -28.18 0.82 -1.06
CA GLY A 15 -28.80 0.97 0.26
C GLY A 15 -27.85 0.74 1.45
N LEU A 16 -26.56 0.50 1.19
CA LEU A 16 -25.57 0.29 2.23
C LEU A 16 -24.94 1.63 2.64
N ARG A 17 -25.29 2.11 3.83
CA ARG A 17 -24.70 3.34 4.42
C ARG A 17 -23.46 2.97 5.22
N VAL A 18 -22.30 3.03 4.58
CA VAL A 18 -21.00 2.80 5.23
C VAL A 18 -20.27 4.14 5.36
N PRO A 19 -19.61 4.43 6.49
CA PRO A 19 -18.81 5.65 6.64
C PRO A 19 -17.74 5.76 5.56
N ALA A 20 -17.53 6.96 5.02
CA ALA A 20 -16.54 7.22 3.96
C ALA A 20 -15.14 6.74 4.34
N PHE A 21 -14.75 6.94 5.61
CA PHE A 21 -13.48 6.45 6.14
C PHE A 21 -13.34 4.93 6.04
N ALA A 22 -14.37 4.18 6.42
CA ALA A 22 -14.32 2.71 6.36
C ALA A 22 -14.22 2.19 4.91
N ILE A 23 -14.90 2.86 3.97
CA ILE A 23 -14.80 2.54 2.54
C ILE A 23 -13.38 2.80 2.04
N GLY A 24 -12.82 3.96 2.38
CA GLY A 24 -11.45 4.33 2.01
C GLY A 24 -10.43 3.32 2.52
N VAL A 25 -10.47 3.01 3.82
CA VAL A 25 -9.57 2.02 4.45
C VAL A 25 -9.73 0.63 3.84
N ALA A 26 -10.96 0.15 3.67
CA ALA A 26 -11.20 -1.18 3.10
C ALA A 26 -10.71 -1.30 1.66
N ALA A 27 -11.02 -0.32 0.82
CA ALA A 27 -10.60 -0.31 -0.58
C ALA A 27 -9.07 -0.24 -0.72
N THR A 28 -8.41 0.60 0.10
CA THR A 28 -6.96 0.72 0.11
C THR A 28 -6.30 -0.55 0.64
N ALA A 29 -6.82 -1.13 1.71
CA ALA A 29 -6.29 -2.39 2.27
C ALA A 29 -6.38 -3.53 1.25
N PHE A 30 -7.50 -3.64 0.54
CA PHE A 30 -7.68 -4.67 -0.50
C PHE A 30 -6.70 -4.47 -1.67
N TYR A 31 -6.58 -3.26 -2.16
CA TYR A 31 -5.66 -2.89 -3.23
C TYR A 31 -4.20 -3.17 -2.83
N THR A 32 -3.78 -2.69 -1.67
CA THR A 32 -2.42 -2.88 -1.16
C THR A 32 -2.10 -4.33 -0.87
N GLY A 33 -3.07 -5.06 -0.30
CA GLY A 33 -2.94 -6.49 -0.07
C GLY A 33 -2.64 -7.26 -1.35
N GLY A 34 -3.29 -6.91 -2.46
CA GLY A 34 -3.01 -7.48 -3.77
C GLY A 34 -1.58 -7.23 -4.23
N TYR A 35 -1.10 -5.98 -4.14
CA TYR A 35 0.29 -5.66 -4.48
C TYR A 35 1.31 -6.35 -3.57
N PHE A 36 1.02 -6.40 -2.27
CA PHE A 36 1.91 -7.09 -1.32
C PHE A 36 2.00 -8.59 -1.61
N CYS A 37 0.89 -9.23 -1.98
CA CYS A 37 0.90 -10.64 -2.42
C CYS A 37 1.79 -10.85 -3.66
N GLU A 38 1.73 -9.94 -4.65
CA GLU A 38 2.58 -10.02 -5.84
C GLU A 38 4.07 -9.81 -5.50
N ILE A 39 4.40 -8.88 -4.62
CA ILE A 39 5.76 -8.66 -4.14
C ILE A 39 6.27 -9.92 -3.44
N LEU A 40 5.47 -10.53 -2.57
CA LEU A 40 5.84 -11.76 -1.88
C LEU A 40 6.03 -12.93 -2.86
N ARG A 41 5.13 -13.06 -3.83
CA ARG A 41 5.25 -14.09 -4.87
C ARG A 41 6.52 -13.91 -5.69
N ALA A 42 6.86 -12.68 -6.09
CA ALA A 42 8.08 -12.37 -6.82
C ALA A 42 9.34 -12.66 -5.99
N ALA A 43 9.33 -12.30 -4.70
CA ALA A 43 10.41 -12.62 -3.78
C ALA A 43 10.65 -14.13 -3.64
N LEU A 44 9.57 -14.90 -3.52
CA LEU A 44 9.67 -16.36 -3.47
C LEU A 44 10.16 -16.95 -4.79
N ALA A 45 9.72 -16.42 -5.92
CA ALA A 45 10.14 -16.88 -7.25
C ALA A 45 11.59 -16.52 -7.58
N SER A 46 12.18 -15.50 -6.94
CA SER A 46 13.58 -15.14 -7.13
C SER A 46 14.57 -16.11 -6.45
N LEU A 47 14.09 -16.96 -5.55
CA LEU A 47 14.93 -17.94 -4.87
C LEU A 47 15.41 -19.03 -5.82
N SER A 48 16.71 -19.32 -5.79
CA SER A 48 17.28 -20.43 -6.53
C SER A 48 16.82 -21.77 -5.94
N HIS A 49 16.19 -22.59 -6.75
CA HIS A 49 15.82 -23.96 -6.36
C HIS A 49 17.00 -24.81 -5.88
N GLY A 50 18.20 -24.56 -6.41
CA GLY A 50 19.41 -25.27 -6.00
C GLY A 50 19.79 -25.07 -4.54
N GLN A 51 19.55 -23.87 -3.99
CA GLN A 51 19.85 -23.58 -2.58
C GLN A 51 18.93 -24.36 -1.62
N VAL A 52 17.66 -24.47 -1.98
CA VAL A 52 16.69 -25.27 -1.21
C VAL A 52 17.04 -26.76 -1.27
N GLN A 53 17.45 -27.26 -2.44
CA GLN A 53 17.87 -28.66 -2.61
C GLN A 53 19.17 -28.93 -1.84
N ALA A 54 20.17 -28.08 -1.93
CA ALA A 54 21.41 -28.20 -1.18
C ALA A 54 21.18 -28.23 0.34
N ALA A 55 20.32 -27.35 0.85
CA ALA A 55 19.96 -27.34 2.27
C ALA A 55 19.28 -28.65 2.72
N ARG A 56 18.40 -29.22 1.87
CA ARG A 56 17.77 -30.52 2.14
C ARG A 56 18.79 -31.68 2.11
N SER A 57 19.76 -31.64 1.21
CA SER A 57 20.84 -32.61 1.14
C SER A 57 21.75 -32.61 2.38
N LEU A 58 21.83 -31.46 3.07
CA LEU A 58 22.50 -31.32 4.37
C LEU A 58 21.65 -31.82 5.56
N GLY A 59 20.48 -32.42 5.30
CA GLY A 59 19.61 -32.97 6.34
C GLY A 59 18.70 -31.94 7.04
N LEU A 60 18.63 -30.70 6.55
CA LEU A 60 17.73 -29.70 7.12
C LEU A 60 16.26 -30.06 6.85
N ASN A 61 15.44 -30.03 7.88
CA ASN A 61 14.00 -30.21 7.73
C ASN A 61 13.34 -28.98 7.08
N ALA A 62 12.09 -29.13 6.62
CA ALA A 62 11.39 -28.06 5.90
C ALA A 62 11.32 -26.74 6.68
N PHE A 63 11.11 -26.79 7.99
CA PHE A 63 11.06 -25.61 8.85
C PHE A 63 12.43 -24.91 8.96
N GLN A 64 13.49 -25.68 9.10
CA GLN A 64 14.87 -25.16 9.15
C GLN A 64 15.27 -24.52 7.82
N VAL A 65 14.91 -25.12 6.69
CA VAL A 65 15.12 -24.55 5.35
C VAL A 65 14.41 -23.21 5.22
N GLN A 66 13.14 -23.14 5.62
CA GLN A 66 12.40 -21.86 5.59
C GLN A 66 13.05 -20.80 6.45
N ARG A 67 13.41 -21.12 7.69
CA ARG A 67 13.92 -20.16 8.66
C ARG A 67 15.34 -19.67 8.35
N HIS A 68 16.24 -20.57 7.91
CA HIS A 68 17.65 -20.26 7.77
C HIS A 68 18.09 -19.95 6.33
N VAL A 69 17.33 -20.39 5.33
CA VAL A 69 17.69 -20.21 3.92
C VAL A 69 16.72 -19.25 3.23
N VAL A 70 15.42 -19.55 3.28
CA VAL A 70 14.41 -18.81 2.53
C VAL A 70 14.14 -17.43 3.13
N LEU A 71 13.78 -17.37 4.40
CA LEU A 71 13.39 -16.12 5.06
C LEU A 71 14.47 -15.03 4.99
N PRO A 72 15.76 -15.27 5.31
CA PRO A 72 16.76 -14.21 5.25
C PRO A 72 16.94 -13.63 3.84
N GLN A 73 16.85 -14.47 2.82
CA GLN A 73 17.00 -14.04 1.43
C GLN A 73 15.79 -13.24 0.95
N ILE A 74 14.58 -13.67 1.31
CA ILE A 74 13.35 -12.95 0.97
C ILE A 74 13.33 -11.56 1.61
N PHE A 75 13.79 -11.42 2.85
CA PHE A 75 13.83 -10.14 3.54
C PHE A 75 14.66 -9.09 2.78
N GLY A 76 15.78 -9.48 2.20
CA GLY A 76 16.59 -8.58 1.38
C GLY A 76 15.84 -8.02 0.16
N PHE A 77 14.94 -8.81 -0.41
CA PHE A 77 14.08 -8.39 -1.53
C PHE A 77 12.82 -7.63 -1.07
N LEU A 78 12.20 -8.10 0.02
CA LEU A 78 10.95 -7.52 0.54
C LEU A 78 11.15 -6.12 1.11
N ALA A 79 12.26 -5.84 1.80
CA ALA A 79 12.48 -4.57 2.47
C ALA A 79 12.42 -3.37 1.50
N PRO A 80 13.17 -3.33 0.38
CA PRO A 80 13.07 -2.21 -0.56
C PRO A 80 11.72 -2.17 -1.28
N ALA A 81 11.14 -3.33 -1.63
CA ALA A 81 9.87 -3.39 -2.32
C ALA A 81 8.69 -2.91 -1.45
N THR A 82 8.65 -3.29 -0.18
CA THR A 82 7.64 -2.79 0.78
C THR A 82 7.81 -1.31 1.10
N THR A 83 9.04 -0.81 1.16
CA THR A 83 9.30 0.62 1.32
C THR A 83 8.73 1.41 0.14
N SER A 84 8.98 0.97 -1.09
CA SER A 84 8.44 1.60 -2.29
C SER A 84 6.91 1.56 -2.32
N LEU A 85 6.31 0.43 -1.94
CA LEU A 85 4.86 0.29 -1.82
C LEU A 85 4.27 1.25 -0.79
N THR A 86 4.93 1.40 0.36
CA THR A 86 4.50 2.32 1.41
C THR A 86 4.52 3.77 0.94
N ILE A 87 5.61 4.20 0.27
CA ILE A 87 5.70 5.55 -0.30
C ILE A 87 4.60 5.79 -1.34
N MET A 88 4.33 4.80 -2.20
CA MET A 88 3.25 4.88 -3.17
C MET A 88 1.89 5.05 -2.49
N MET A 89 1.64 4.32 -1.40
CA MET A 89 0.39 4.45 -0.64
C MET A 89 0.20 5.83 -0.02
N PHE A 90 1.27 6.43 0.52
CA PHE A 90 1.20 7.80 1.02
C PHE A 90 0.81 8.79 -0.07
N LYS A 91 1.34 8.65 -1.28
CA LYS A 91 0.95 9.48 -2.43
C LYS A 91 -0.50 9.23 -2.85
N ASP A 92 -0.93 7.98 -2.85
CA ASP A 92 -2.30 7.59 -3.23
C ASP A 92 -3.34 8.03 -2.19
N SER A 93 -2.94 8.30 -0.93
CA SER A 93 -3.86 8.78 0.11
C SER A 93 -4.50 10.13 -0.23
N SER A 94 -3.83 10.97 -1.04
CA SER A 94 -4.37 12.25 -1.52
C SER A 94 -5.70 12.12 -2.26
N ILE A 95 -6.03 10.92 -2.74
CA ILE A 95 -7.32 10.65 -3.39
C ILE A 95 -8.50 10.72 -2.43
N PHE A 96 -8.24 10.54 -1.13
CA PHE A 96 -9.28 10.66 -0.11
C PHE A 96 -9.80 12.08 0.07
N SER A 97 -9.06 13.09 -0.41
CA SER A 97 -9.52 14.48 -0.45
C SER A 97 -10.81 14.62 -1.26
N VAL A 98 -10.97 13.84 -2.33
CA VAL A 98 -12.16 13.81 -3.18
C VAL A 98 -13.38 13.28 -2.42
N MET A 99 -13.16 12.44 -1.41
CA MET A 99 -14.20 11.90 -0.52
C MET A 99 -14.50 12.83 0.66
N SER A 100 -13.99 14.07 0.64
CA SER A 100 -14.09 15.05 1.75
C SER A 100 -13.60 14.51 3.08
N LEU A 101 -12.67 13.55 3.06
CA LEU A 101 -11.97 13.12 4.26
C LEU A 101 -10.92 14.18 4.62
N ALA A 102 -10.86 14.51 5.92
CA ALA A 102 -9.95 15.53 6.46
C ALA A 102 -8.51 14.99 6.48
N GLU A 103 -7.86 14.99 5.33
CA GLU A 103 -6.45 14.66 5.17
C GLU A 103 -5.67 15.89 4.68
N MET A 104 -4.34 15.79 4.57
CA MET A 104 -3.46 16.92 4.30
C MET A 104 -3.85 17.69 3.01
N THR A 105 -4.10 16.99 1.91
CA THR A 105 -4.49 17.62 0.64
C THR A 105 -5.85 18.31 0.71
N TYR A 106 -6.81 17.71 1.44
CA TYR A 106 -8.12 18.33 1.66
C TYR A 106 -8.01 19.64 2.48
N GLN A 107 -7.24 19.61 3.57
CA GLN A 107 -7.01 20.80 4.40
C GLN A 107 -6.26 21.90 3.64
N SER A 108 -5.28 21.53 2.83
CA SER A 108 -4.56 22.48 1.97
C SER A 108 -5.48 23.15 0.96
N ASN A 109 -6.40 22.39 0.35
CA ASN A 109 -7.37 22.95 -0.58
C ASN A 109 -8.35 23.92 0.11
N LEU A 110 -8.78 23.63 1.34
CA LEU A 110 -9.62 24.55 2.13
C LEU A 110 -8.87 25.85 2.46
N LEU A 111 -7.64 25.75 2.97
CA LEU A 111 -6.80 26.91 3.27
C LEU A 111 -6.54 27.76 2.03
N THR A 112 -6.32 27.13 0.90
CA THR A 112 -6.11 27.81 -0.38
C THR A 112 -7.38 28.56 -0.83
N ALA A 113 -8.55 27.96 -0.64
CA ALA A 113 -9.83 28.58 -0.97
C ALA A 113 -10.13 29.80 -0.08
N ASP A 114 -9.74 29.73 1.21
CA ASP A 114 -9.98 30.82 2.17
C ASP A 114 -8.95 31.96 2.04
N THR A 115 -7.69 31.64 1.74
CA THR A 115 -6.59 32.63 1.76
C THR A 115 -6.14 33.09 0.38
N PHE A 116 -6.54 32.39 -0.70
CA PHE A 116 -6.05 32.54 -2.08
C PHE A 116 -4.53 32.43 -2.24
N ALA A 117 -3.81 31.94 -1.22
CA ALA A 117 -2.37 31.75 -1.20
C ALA A 117 -1.96 30.40 -1.80
N TYR A 118 -2.21 30.22 -3.10
CA TYR A 118 -2.01 28.92 -3.79
C TYR A 118 -0.56 28.45 -3.76
N VAL A 119 0.38 29.34 -4.01
CA VAL A 119 1.81 28.96 -4.15
C VAL A 119 2.40 28.59 -2.80
N GLU A 120 2.09 29.35 -1.75
CA GLU A 120 2.62 29.11 -0.41
C GLU A 120 2.05 27.84 0.20
N VAL A 121 0.72 27.64 0.11
CA VAL A 121 0.05 26.47 0.72
C VAL A 121 0.39 25.20 -0.02
N LEU A 122 0.27 25.18 -1.35
CA LEU A 122 0.58 23.99 -2.14
C LEU A 122 2.08 23.68 -2.18
N GLY A 123 2.92 24.73 -2.17
CA GLY A 123 4.37 24.58 -2.09
C GLY A 123 4.83 23.94 -0.78
N THR A 124 4.30 24.38 0.36
CA THR A 124 4.61 23.76 1.66
C THR A 124 4.06 22.36 1.77
N THR A 125 2.87 22.09 1.25
CA THR A 125 2.28 20.74 1.23
C THR A 125 3.08 19.76 0.37
N ALA A 126 3.70 20.23 -0.72
CA ALA A 126 4.54 19.39 -1.58
C ALA A 126 5.93 19.10 -1.02
N LEU A 127 6.39 19.86 -0.02
CA LEU A 127 7.69 19.67 0.66
C LEU A 127 7.62 18.70 1.84
N ILE A 128 6.43 18.38 2.34
CA ILE A 128 6.17 17.44 3.42
C ILE A 128 5.89 16.05 2.87
#